data_44b831e8be2dcad110893378881c6159
#
_entry.id   44b831e8be2dcad110893378881c6159
#
_cell.length_a   1.000
_cell.length_b   1.000
_cell.length_c   1.000
_cell.angle_alpha   90.00
_cell.angle_beta   90.00
_cell.angle_gamma   90.00
#
_symmetry.space_group_name_H-M   'P 1'
#
loop_
_entity.id
_entity.type
_entity.pdbx_description
1 polymer ?
#
loop_
_entity_poly.entity_id
_entity_poly.type
_entity_poly.pdbx_seq_one_letter_code
_entity_poly.pdbx_strand_id
1 'polypeptide(L)'
;VLTKYADNGNSKLLPNADAVYAGDVHKWVVYANSLMLRLAMRVYYADAALSKKYALQAVNHSYGVMKTKDDEAKMERGASLEFKNNLDVLINQYNECRMGSSMLAYLGGYQDPRLPKYFNTSTVSQAVTVGTYGKYSGVPTGHDVSSNDAFRDSSRPAITSTTPTYWMRASEVYFLLAEAALHGFAVGGTAESLYEKGIEMSFEEN
;
A
#
# COMPACT_ATOMS: atom_id res chain seq x y z
N VAL A 1 -12.02 -22.87 -2.80
CA VAL A 1 -11.00 -23.94 -2.81
C VAL A 1 -10.06 -23.77 -1.63
N LEU A 2 -9.36 -22.66 -1.48
CA LEU A 2 -8.40 -22.44 -0.39
C LEU A 2 -9.03 -22.53 1.00
N THR A 3 -10.26 -21.99 1.19
CA THR A 3 -10.99 -22.10 2.45
C THR A 3 -11.19 -23.55 2.85
N LYS A 4 -11.71 -24.38 1.93
CA LYS A 4 -11.88 -25.83 2.18
C LYS A 4 -10.57 -26.54 2.47
N TYR A 5 -9.48 -26.11 1.83
CA TYR A 5 -8.15 -26.67 2.09
C TYR A 5 -7.68 -26.32 3.50
N ALA A 6 -7.85 -25.08 3.94
CA ALA A 6 -7.54 -24.62 5.28
C ALA A 6 -8.44 -25.28 6.35
N ASP A 7 -9.74 -25.37 6.09
CA ASP A 7 -10.72 -26.00 7.00
C ASP A 7 -10.43 -27.48 7.27
N ASN A 8 -9.74 -28.16 6.34
CA ASN A 8 -9.24 -29.53 6.51
C ASN A 8 -7.92 -29.64 7.28
N GLY A 9 -7.50 -28.57 7.97
CA GLY A 9 -6.29 -28.56 8.79
C GLY A 9 -4.99 -28.32 8.00
N ASN A 10 -5.06 -27.99 6.71
CA ASN A 10 -3.87 -27.72 5.91
C ASN A 10 -3.51 -26.23 6.02
N SER A 11 -2.39 -25.95 6.65
CA SER A 11 -1.95 -24.57 6.90
C SER A 11 -1.01 -24.01 5.84
N LYS A 12 -0.31 -24.88 5.09
CA LYS A 12 0.69 -24.46 4.10
C LYS A 12 0.55 -25.20 2.77
N LEU A 13 0.75 -24.44 1.68
CA LEU A 13 0.78 -24.93 0.31
C LEU A 13 1.99 -24.33 -0.43
N LEU A 14 2.89 -25.17 -0.94
CA LEU A 14 4.08 -24.78 -1.71
C LEU A 14 4.92 -23.65 -1.08
N PRO A 15 5.35 -23.77 0.20
CA PRO A 15 5.97 -22.66 0.94
C PRO A 15 7.24 -22.11 0.26
N ASN A 16 7.98 -22.93 -0.47
CA ASN A 16 9.21 -22.52 -1.15
C ASN A 16 8.96 -21.82 -2.49
N ALA A 17 7.73 -21.84 -3.01
CA ALA A 17 7.34 -21.20 -4.27
C ALA A 17 6.50 -19.92 -4.04
N ASP A 18 6.08 -19.66 -2.81
CA ASP A 18 5.27 -18.49 -2.45
C ASP A 18 6.12 -17.39 -1.82
N ALA A 19 6.39 -16.35 -2.61
CA ALA A 19 7.18 -15.18 -2.19
C ALA A 19 6.38 -14.16 -1.35
N VAL A 20 5.07 -14.38 -1.14
CA VAL A 20 4.20 -13.42 -0.43
C VAL A 20 3.96 -13.87 1.00
N TYR A 21 3.47 -15.08 1.19
CA TYR A 21 3.07 -15.59 2.50
C TYR A 21 3.77 -16.89 2.90
N ALA A 22 4.82 -17.29 2.17
CA ALA A 22 5.53 -18.56 2.40
C ALA A 22 4.56 -19.77 2.49
N GLY A 23 3.56 -19.77 1.62
CA GLY A 23 2.56 -20.83 1.50
C GLY A 23 1.43 -20.78 2.53
N ASP A 24 1.33 -19.76 3.37
CA ASP A 24 0.28 -19.64 4.38
C ASP A 24 -1.10 -19.48 3.72
N VAL A 25 -1.87 -20.57 3.74
CA VAL A 25 -3.18 -20.64 3.08
C VAL A 25 -4.20 -19.73 3.75
N HIS A 26 -4.11 -19.56 5.07
CA HIS A 26 -5.01 -18.68 5.81
C HIS A 26 -4.83 -17.21 5.37
N LYS A 27 -3.60 -16.74 5.29
CA LYS A 27 -3.28 -15.39 4.80
C LYS A 27 -3.73 -15.18 3.35
N TRP A 28 -3.61 -16.19 2.50
CA TRP A 28 -4.14 -16.12 1.13
C TRP A 28 -5.67 -15.98 1.09
N VAL A 29 -6.41 -16.62 2.00
CA VAL A 29 -7.87 -16.44 2.09
C VAL A 29 -8.21 -15.03 2.58
N VAL A 30 -7.52 -14.53 3.60
CA VAL A 30 -7.67 -13.15 4.11
C VAL A 30 -7.39 -12.13 3.02
N TYR A 31 -6.31 -12.31 2.24
CA TYR A 31 -6.01 -11.47 1.08
C TYR A 31 -7.12 -11.51 0.03
N ALA A 32 -7.62 -12.71 -0.33
CA ALA A 32 -8.69 -12.86 -1.32
C ALA A 32 -9.99 -12.17 -0.88
N ASN A 33 -10.34 -12.25 0.41
CA ASN A 33 -11.48 -11.53 0.97
C ASN A 33 -11.26 -10.01 0.91
N SER A 34 -10.08 -9.53 1.25
CA SER A 34 -9.74 -8.11 1.17
C SER A 34 -9.78 -7.59 -0.27
N LEU A 35 -9.32 -8.38 -1.22
CA LEU A 35 -9.43 -8.07 -2.65
C LEU A 35 -10.89 -8.07 -3.12
N MET A 36 -11.70 -9.00 -2.64
CA MET A 36 -13.15 -9.03 -2.91
C MET A 36 -13.84 -7.76 -2.38
N LEU A 37 -13.47 -7.30 -1.17
CA LEU A 37 -13.96 -6.03 -0.62
C LEU A 37 -13.54 -4.84 -1.51
N ARG A 38 -12.27 -4.78 -1.93
CA ARG A 38 -11.78 -3.73 -2.85
C ARG A 38 -12.60 -3.68 -4.14
N LEU A 39 -12.82 -4.83 -4.77
CA LEU A 39 -13.60 -4.92 -6.00
C LEU A 39 -15.07 -4.58 -5.78
N ALA A 40 -15.66 -5.02 -4.65
CA ALA A 40 -17.03 -4.68 -4.30
C ALA A 40 -17.23 -3.17 -4.20
N MET A 41 -16.33 -2.44 -3.53
CA MET A 41 -16.42 -0.98 -3.41
C MET A 41 -16.28 -0.27 -4.77
N ARG A 42 -15.46 -0.79 -5.70
CA ARG A 42 -15.35 -0.23 -7.06
C ARG A 42 -16.62 -0.35 -7.90
N VAL A 43 -17.46 -1.33 -7.60
CA VAL A 43 -18.74 -1.56 -8.32
C VAL A 43 -19.88 -0.72 -7.76
N TYR A 44 -19.74 -0.08 -6.59
CA TYR A 44 -20.82 0.57 -5.87
C TYR A 44 -21.71 1.50 -6.73
N TYR A 45 -21.09 2.37 -7.51
CA TYR A 45 -21.84 3.33 -8.35
C TYR A 45 -22.46 2.70 -9.59
N ALA A 46 -22.04 1.50 -9.99
CA ALA A 46 -22.65 0.75 -11.10
C ALA A 46 -23.79 -0.15 -10.59
N ASP A 47 -23.58 -0.83 -9.46
CA ASP A 47 -24.55 -1.73 -8.83
C ASP A 47 -24.31 -1.79 -7.31
N ALA A 48 -25.05 -0.97 -6.58
CA ALA A 48 -24.96 -0.89 -5.11
C ALA A 48 -25.38 -2.18 -4.41
N ALA A 49 -26.33 -2.94 -5.00
CA ALA A 49 -26.79 -4.20 -4.41
C ALA A 49 -25.71 -5.30 -4.54
N LEU A 50 -25.08 -5.37 -5.69
CA LEU A 50 -23.96 -6.28 -5.94
C LEU A 50 -22.77 -5.94 -5.04
N SER A 51 -22.43 -4.65 -4.95
CA SER A 51 -21.40 -4.13 -4.04
C SER A 51 -21.65 -4.58 -2.61
N LYS A 52 -22.84 -4.29 -2.07
CA LYS A 52 -23.21 -4.69 -0.70
C LYS A 52 -23.10 -6.19 -0.48
N LYS A 53 -23.59 -7.00 -1.43
CA LYS A 53 -23.54 -8.46 -1.35
C LYS A 53 -22.11 -8.95 -1.16
N TYR A 54 -21.18 -8.54 -2.03
CA TYR A 54 -19.80 -9.03 -1.99
C TYR A 54 -18.95 -8.40 -0.89
N ALA A 55 -19.21 -7.14 -0.51
CA ALA A 55 -18.56 -6.53 0.63
C ALA A 55 -18.90 -7.28 1.93
N LEU A 56 -20.19 -7.56 2.17
CA LEU A 56 -20.61 -8.32 3.35
C LEU A 56 -20.14 -9.78 3.30
N GLN A 57 -20.09 -10.40 2.13
CA GLN A 57 -19.51 -11.74 1.97
C GLN A 57 -18.04 -11.78 2.36
N ALA A 58 -17.25 -10.76 1.97
CA ALA A 58 -15.85 -10.66 2.32
C ALA A 58 -15.64 -10.48 3.83
N VAL A 59 -16.36 -9.53 4.42
CA VAL A 59 -16.18 -9.15 5.83
C VAL A 59 -16.68 -10.23 6.78
N ASN A 60 -17.80 -10.90 6.45
CA ASN A 60 -18.41 -11.94 7.28
C ASN A 60 -17.82 -13.34 7.05
N HIS A 61 -16.80 -13.48 6.20
CA HIS A 61 -16.11 -14.74 6.04
C HIS A 61 -15.43 -15.16 7.35
N SER A 62 -15.37 -16.45 7.66
CA SER A 62 -14.79 -16.98 8.91
C SER A 62 -13.36 -16.50 9.18
N TYR A 63 -12.58 -16.27 8.12
CA TYR A 63 -11.21 -15.73 8.20
C TYR A 63 -11.15 -14.20 8.08
N GLY A 64 -12.25 -13.55 7.73
CA GLY A 64 -12.35 -12.10 7.61
C GLY A 64 -11.47 -11.48 6.50
N VAL A 65 -11.17 -10.20 6.69
CA VAL A 65 -10.29 -9.39 5.85
C VAL A 65 -9.04 -8.99 6.62
N MET A 66 -8.03 -8.42 5.95
CA MET A 66 -6.80 -7.92 6.59
C MET A 66 -7.10 -6.91 7.69
N LYS A 67 -6.42 -7.04 8.82
CA LYS A 67 -6.58 -6.16 9.99
C LYS A 67 -5.26 -5.66 10.56
N THR A 68 -4.18 -6.35 10.27
CA THR A 68 -2.88 -6.05 10.87
C THR A 68 -1.79 -5.99 9.79
N LYS A 69 -0.67 -5.41 10.14
CA LYS A 69 0.55 -5.39 9.32
C LYS A 69 1.02 -6.79 8.91
N ASP A 70 0.78 -7.80 9.75
CA ASP A 70 1.18 -9.18 9.47
C ASP A 70 0.30 -9.85 8.40
N ASP A 71 -0.87 -9.29 8.11
CA ASP A 71 -1.77 -9.79 7.07
C ASP A 71 -1.44 -9.23 5.68
N GLU A 72 -0.59 -8.20 5.61
CA GLU A 72 -0.34 -7.47 4.37
C GLU A 72 0.27 -8.35 3.28
N ALA A 73 -0.26 -8.18 2.06
CA ALA A 73 0.26 -8.87 0.89
C ALA A 73 1.45 -8.10 0.32
N LYS A 74 2.64 -8.65 0.49
CA LYS A 74 3.87 -8.05 -0.03
C LYS A 74 4.81 -9.11 -0.57
N MET A 75 5.49 -8.79 -1.66
CA MET A 75 6.66 -9.55 -2.11
C MET A 75 7.90 -8.96 -1.46
N GLU A 76 8.62 -9.78 -0.73
CA GLU A 76 9.88 -9.40 -0.11
C GLU A 76 10.90 -10.55 -0.26
N ARG A 77 12.17 -10.25 0.00
CA ARG A 77 13.23 -11.24 -0.09
C ARG A 77 12.99 -12.35 0.93
N GLY A 78 12.68 -13.55 0.44
CA GLY A 78 12.53 -14.75 1.25
C GLY A 78 13.82 -15.57 1.31
N ALA A 79 13.86 -16.58 2.19
CA ALA A 79 15.02 -17.46 2.37
C ALA A 79 15.39 -18.26 1.11
N SER A 80 14.43 -18.57 0.26
CA SER A 80 14.58 -19.43 -0.93
C SER A 80 14.31 -18.71 -2.25
N LEU A 81 13.87 -17.46 -2.23
CA LEU A 81 13.55 -16.69 -3.44
C LEU A 81 14.34 -15.38 -3.47
N GLU A 82 15.11 -15.17 -4.52
CA GLU A 82 15.76 -13.89 -4.78
C GLU A 82 14.75 -12.91 -5.39
N PHE A 83 14.06 -12.15 -4.54
CA PHE A 83 13.27 -11.03 -4.99
C PHE A 83 14.11 -9.76 -4.95
N LYS A 84 14.08 -8.99 -6.05
CA LYS A 84 14.61 -7.63 -6.11
C LYS A 84 13.54 -6.69 -6.60
N ASN A 85 13.38 -5.58 -5.92
CA ASN A 85 12.43 -4.55 -6.37
C ASN A 85 12.98 -3.85 -7.61
N ASN A 86 12.36 -4.08 -8.77
CA ASN A 86 12.80 -3.50 -10.03
C ASN A 86 12.63 -1.98 -10.12
N LEU A 87 11.85 -1.36 -9.23
CA LEU A 87 11.78 0.11 -9.13
C LEU A 87 13.13 0.70 -8.73
N ASP A 88 13.98 -0.05 -8.02
CA ASP A 88 15.36 0.37 -7.72
C ASP A 88 16.16 0.68 -9.00
N VAL A 89 15.99 -0.11 -10.05
CA VAL A 89 16.63 0.11 -11.34
C VAL A 89 16.18 1.44 -11.96
N LEU A 90 14.88 1.69 -12.00
CA LEU A 90 14.32 2.93 -12.55
C LEU A 90 14.73 4.17 -11.75
N ILE A 91 14.76 4.06 -10.43
CA ILE A 91 15.03 5.18 -9.52
C ILE A 91 16.53 5.48 -9.44
N ASN A 92 17.36 4.45 -9.20
CA ASN A 92 18.74 4.63 -8.82
C ASN A 92 19.74 4.39 -9.98
N GLN A 93 19.39 3.57 -10.99
CA GLN A 93 20.26 3.31 -12.14
C GLN A 93 19.89 4.19 -13.34
N TYR A 94 18.61 4.22 -13.74
CA TYR A 94 18.16 5.03 -14.87
C TYR A 94 17.82 6.48 -14.50
N ASN A 95 17.65 6.76 -13.20
CA ASN A 95 17.42 8.13 -12.72
C ASN A 95 16.11 8.75 -13.25
N GLU A 96 15.05 7.97 -13.42
CA GLU A 96 13.82 8.39 -14.09
C GLU A 96 12.67 8.79 -13.13
N CYS A 97 12.75 8.46 -11.84
CA CYS A 97 11.69 8.74 -10.88
C CYS A 97 12.07 9.86 -9.91
N ARG A 98 11.14 10.80 -9.70
CA ARG A 98 11.26 11.91 -8.76
C ARG A 98 9.99 12.07 -7.94
N MET A 99 10.13 12.70 -6.78
CA MET A 99 8.98 13.16 -5.99
C MET A 99 8.18 14.19 -6.78
N GLY A 100 6.86 14.02 -6.87
CA GLY A 100 5.99 15.04 -7.43
C GLY A 100 5.87 16.25 -6.51
N SER A 101 5.76 17.47 -7.07
CA SER A 101 5.61 18.70 -6.29
C SER A 101 4.37 18.72 -5.40
N SER A 102 3.29 18.06 -5.81
CA SER A 102 2.09 17.88 -4.98
C SER A 102 2.36 17.07 -3.71
N MET A 103 3.17 15.99 -3.81
CA MET A 103 3.58 15.22 -2.63
C MET A 103 4.43 16.07 -1.69
N LEU A 104 5.35 16.88 -2.21
CA LEU A 104 6.13 17.81 -1.39
C LEU A 104 5.23 18.84 -0.70
N ALA A 105 4.25 19.40 -1.42
CA ALA A 105 3.34 20.39 -0.85
C ALA A 105 2.54 19.85 0.34
N TYR A 106 2.04 18.62 0.23
CA TYR A 106 1.27 17.99 1.31
C TYR A 106 2.18 17.49 2.43
N LEU A 107 3.10 16.58 2.15
CA LEU A 107 3.95 15.99 3.18
C LEU A 107 4.88 17.03 3.83
N GLY A 108 5.41 17.94 3.03
CA GLY A 108 6.27 19.03 3.54
C GLY A 108 5.49 20.10 4.27
N GLY A 109 4.34 20.53 3.75
CA GLY A 109 3.48 21.55 4.35
C GLY A 109 2.95 21.16 5.73
N TYR A 110 2.59 19.91 5.91
CA TYR A 110 2.16 19.37 7.22
C TYR A 110 3.31 18.83 8.08
N GLN A 111 4.56 18.88 7.60
CA GLN A 111 5.71 18.26 8.26
C GLN A 111 5.45 16.79 8.61
N ASP A 112 4.85 16.05 7.67
CA ASP A 112 4.42 14.67 7.85
C ASP A 112 5.63 13.77 8.13
N PRO A 113 5.66 12.98 9.22
CA PRO A 113 6.80 12.12 9.59
C PRO A 113 7.07 11.00 8.58
N ARG A 114 6.15 10.74 7.65
CA ARG A 114 6.35 9.78 6.56
C ARG A 114 7.21 10.33 5.42
N LEU A 115 7.38 11.66 5.32
CA LEU A 115 8.20 12.27 4.26
C LEU A 115 9.60 11.66 4.16
N PRO A 116 10.41 11.59 5.23
CA PRO A 116 11.74 10.99 5.19
C PRO A 116 11.74 9.46 4.99
N LYS A 117 10.59 8.81 5.13
CA LYS A 117 10.43 7.39 4.86
C LYS A 117 10.15 7.10 3.39
N TYR A 118 9.46 8.03 2.72
CA TYR A 118 9.08 7.88 1.32
C TYR A 118 10.09 8.45 0.34
N PHE A 119 10.82 9.48 0.74
CA PHE A 119 11.70 10.22 -0.16
C PHE A 119 13.06 10.53 0.46
N ASN A 120 14.10 10.47 -0.36
CA ASN A 120 15.43 10.95 -0.04
C ASN A 120 15.48 12.48 -0.15
N THR A 121 16.37 13.11 0.63
CA THR A 121 16.63 14.54 0.55
C THR A 121 17.18 14.93 -0.82
N SER A 122 17.07 16.21 -1.16
CA SER A 122 17.56 16.80 -2.40
C SER A 122 18.76 17.71 -2.13
N THR A 123 19.67 17.80 -3.08
CA THR A 123 20.84 18.69 -3.07
C THR A 123 20.67 19.94 -3.91
N VAL A 124 19.55 20.08 -4.65
CA VAL A 124 19.32 21.27 -5.47
C VAL A 124 19.24 22.54 -4.62
N SER A 125 19.72 23.66 -5.16
CA SER A 125 19.73 24.94 -4.45
C SER A 125 18.33 25.44 -4.07
N GLN A 126 17.31 25.13 -4.87
CA GLN A 126 15.91 25.48 -4.67
C GLN A 126 15.15 24.53 -3.75
N ALA A 127 15.81 23.51 -3.18
CA ALA A 127 15.17 22.57 -2.28
C ALA A 127 14.64 23.28 -1.02
N VAL A 128 13.39 22.94 -0.67
CA VAL A 128 12.69 23.52 0.48
C VAL A 128 13.09 22.76 1.75
N THR A 129 13.44 23.52 2.80
CA THR A 129 13.70 22.92 4.12
C THR A 129 12.37 22.57 4.79
N VAL A 130 12.22 21.31 5.19
CA VAL A 130 11.01 20.80 5.86
C VAL A 130 11.37 20.43 7.31
N GLY A 131 11.07 21.34 8.25
CA GLY A 131 11.33 21.12 9.66
C GLY A 131 12.74 20.61 9.93
N THR A 132 12.83 19.49 10.66
CA THR A 132 14.09 18.77 10.96
C THR A 132 14.42 17.66 9.95
N TYR A 133 13.54 17.39 8.98
CA TYR A 133 13.71 16.26 8.06
C TYR A 133 14.73 16.50 6.95
N GLY A 134 15.11 17.76 6.72
CA GLY A 134 16.08 18.13 5.70
C GLY A 134 15.48 18.87 4.52
N LYS A 135 16.17 18.89 3.39
CA LYS A 135 15.77 19.60 2.17
C LYS A 135 15.16 18.67 1.16
N TYR A 136 14.05 19.07 0.56
CA TYR A 136 13.33 18.30 -0.45
C TYR A 136 12.99 19.16 -1.67
N SER A 137 12.95 18.53 -2.84
CA SER A 137 12.56 19.15 -4.10
C SER A 137 11.64 18.23 -4.87
N GLY A 138 10.46 18.73 -5.25
CA GLY A 138 9.47 18.03 -6.07
C GLY A 138 9.48 18.54 -7.50
N VAL A 139 9.13 17.65 -8.44
CA VAL A 139 9.00 17.97 -9.87
C VAL A 139 7.54 18.24 -10.18
N PRO A 140 7.20 19.33 -10.91
CA PRO A 140 5.84 19.58 -11.33
C PRO A 140 5.29 18.42 -12.18
N THR A 141 4.16 17.84 -11.78
CA THR A 141 3.49 16.76 -12.51
C THR A 141 2.96 17.28 -13.85
N GLY A 142 3.19 16.52 -14.92
CA GLY A 142 2.76 16.90 -16.27
C GLY A 142 3.66 17.93 -16.97
N HIS A 143 4.77 18.31 -16.35
CA HIS A 143 5.75 19.17 -17.00
C HIS A 143 6.56 18.37 -18.03
N ASP A 144 6.65 18.90 -19.26
CA ASP A 144 7.53 18.34 -20.29
C ASP A 144 9.00 18.67 -19.97
N VAL A 145 9.78 17.65 -19.67
CA VAL A 145 11.21 17.79 -19.37
C VAL A 145 12.04 17.49 -20.60
N SER A 146 12.89 18.44 -20.97
CA SER A 146 13.76 18.30 -22.15
C SER A 146 14.86 17.25 -22.00
N SER A 147 15.20 16.88 -20.75
CA SER A 147 16.20 15.84 -20.47
C SER A 147 16.08 15.34 -19.01
N ASN A 148 16.65 14.15 -18.73
CA ASN A 148 16.76 13.60 -17.39
C ASN A 148 17.62 14.47 -16.45
N ASP A 149 18.42 15.38 -16.98
CA ASP A 149 19.31 16.24 -16.19
C ASP A 149 18.55 17.39 -15.53
N ALA A 150 17.43 17.83 -16.11
CA ALA A 150 16.68 18.99 -15.62
C ALA A 150 16.25 18.88 -14.12
N PHE A 151 16.02 17.66 -13.64
CA PHE A 151 15.62 17.39 -12.25
C PHE A 151 16.48 16.30 -11.59
N ARG A 152 17.69 16.11 -12.07
CA ARG A 152 18.58 15.00 -11.64
C ARG A 152 18.70 14.89 -10.12
N ASP A 153 18.87 15.99 -9.43
CA ASP A 153 19.16 16.05 -7.98
C ASP A 153 17.93 16.38 -7.14
N SER A 154 16.73 16.37 -7.74
CA SER A 154 15.46 16.44 -7.00
C SER A 154 15.23 15.17 -6.19
N SER A 155 14.39 15.27 -5.17
CA SER A 155 14.10 14.16 -4.25
C SER A 155 13.61 12.92 -4.99
N ARG A 156 14.15 11.76 -4.64
CA ARG A 156 13.81 10.45 -5.22
C ARG A 156 13.04 9.62 -4.22
N PRO A 157 12.18 8.69 -4.67
CA PRO A 157 11.63 7.68 -3.78
C PRO A 157 12.72 6.92 -3.03
N ALA A 158 12.52 6.71 -1.73
CA ALA A 158 13.46 5.97 -0.87
C ALA A 158 13.30 4.45 -1.03
N ILE A 159 13.42 3.97 -2.28
CA ILE A 159 13.29 2.57 -2.65
C ILE A 159 14.66 2.00 -2.98
N THR A 160 14.93 0.81 -2.48
CA THR A 160 16.12 0.00 -2.75
C THR A 160 15.72 -1.35 -3.34
N SER A 161 16.69 -2.13 -3.80
CA SER A 161 16.45 -3.48 -4.32
C SER A 161 15.80 -4.43 -3.30
N THR A 162 15.90 -4.13 -2.00
CA THR A 162 15.34 -4.94 -0.91
C THR A 162 14.02 -4.39 -0.38
N THR A 163 13.56 -3.24 -0.85
CA THR A 163 12.27 -2.67 -0.45
C THR A 163 11.13 -3.59 -0.89
N PRO A 164 10.22 -4.00 0.01
CA PRO A 164 9.10 -4.86 -0.35
C PRO A 164 8.18 -4.21 -1.40
N THR A 165 7.59 -5.03 -2.28
CA THR A 165 6.54 -4.59 -3.19
C THR A 165 5.19 -5.00 -2.62
N TYR A 166 4.40 -4.03 -2.19
CA TYR A 166 3.08 -4.26 -1.60
C TYR A 166 2.00 -4.40 -2.66
N TRP A 167 1.17 -5.42 -2.52
CA TRP A 167 -0.04 -5.64 -3.33
C TRP A 167 -1.29 -5.10 -2.64
N MET A 168 -1.31 -5.18 -1.31
CA MET A 168 -2.39 -4.66 -0.48
C MET A 168 -1.90 -4.44 0.95
N ARG A 169 -2.29 -3.32 1.53
CA ARG A 169 -1.97 -2.93 2.90
C ARG A 169 -3.21 -2.97 3.79
N ALA A 170 -3.01 -3.16 5.08
CA ALA A 170 -4.09 -3.16 6.05
C ALA A 170 -4.78 -1.80 6.14
N SER A 171 -4.04 -0.69 6.03
CA SER A 171 -4.61 0.66 5.99
C SER A 171 -5.62 0.85 4.87
N GLU A 172 -5.34 0.34 3.66
CA GLU A 172 -6.29 0.37 2.55
C GLU A 172 -7.59 -0.37 2.88
N VAL A 173 -7.47 -1.53 3.51
CA VAL A 173 -8.65 -2.33 3.88
C VAL A 173 -9.53 -1.59 4.88
N TYR A 174 -8.94 -0.90 5.87
CA TYR A 174 -9.71 -0.06 6.79
C TYR A 174 -10.39 1.11 6.10
N PHE A 175 -9.74 1.77 5.13
CA PHE A 175 -10.42 2.82 4.34
C PHE A 175 -11.56 2.28 3.49
N LEU A 176 -11.44 1.07 2.91
CA LEU A 176 -12.53 0.41 2.21
C LEU A 176 -13.68 0.04 3.14
N LEU A 177 -13.39 -0.40 4.37
CA LEU A 177 -14.41 -0.64 5.40
C LEU A 177 -15.10 0.66 5.82
N ALA A 178 -14.35 1.76 5.97
CA ALA A 178 -14.92 3.08 6.28
C ALA A 178 -15.86 3.56 5.17
N GLU A 179 -15.46 3.40 3.90
CA GLU A 179 -16.31 3.69 2.73
C GLU A 179 -17.57 2.83 2.74
N ALA A 180 -17.45 1.53 2.98
CA ALA A 180 -18.59 0.61 3.08
C ALA A 180 -19.55 0.99 4.22
N ALA A 181 -19.02 1.38 5.39
CA ALA A 181 -19.82 1.86 6.52
C ALA A 181 -20.55 3.17 6.18
N LEU A 182 -19.90 4.10 5.45
CA LEU A 182 -20.52 5.33 4.98
C LEU A 182 -21.71 5.07 4.04
N HIS A 183 -21.64 3.99 3.25
CA HIS A 183 -22.74 3.52 2.42
C HIS A 183 -23.80 2.67 3.18
N GLY A 184 -23.70 2.59 4.51
CA GLY A 184 -24.67 1.87 5.36
C GLY A 184 -24.49 0.35 5.34
N PHE A 185 -23.30 -0.17 5.01
CA PHE A 185 -23.01 -1.60 5.10
C PHE A 185 -22.60 -1.94 6.55
N ALA A 186 -23.07 -3.07 7.06
CA ALA A 186 -22.76 -3.53 8.41
C ALA A 186 -21.38 -4.24 8.42
N VAL A 187 -20.30 -3.46 8.48
CA VAL A 187 -18.91 -3.95 8.38
C VAL A 187 -18.11 -3.94 9.69
N GLY A 188 -18.81 -3.81 10.83
CA GLY A 188 -18.21 -3.98 12.16
C GLY A 188 -17.58 -2.73 12.76
N GLY A 189 -17.95 -1.52 12.27
CA GLY A 189 -17.53 -0.24 12.84
C GLY A 189 -18.29 0.93 12.23
N THR A 190 -18.08 2.13 12.77
CA THR A 190 -18.54 3.38 12.15
C THR A 190 -17.57 3.83 11.08
N ALA A 191 -18.03 4.64 10.11
CA ALA A 191 -17.14 5.20 9.09
C ALA A 191 -15.96 5.97 9.71
N GLU A 192 -16.23 6.75 10.77
CA GLU A 192 -15.23 7.53 11.52
C GLU A 192 -14.17 6.60 12.15
N SER A 193 -14.61 5.64 12.99
CA SER A 193 -13.69 4.75 13.71
C SER A 193 -12.81 3.89 12.77
N LEU A 194 -13.38 3.45 11.65
CA LEU A 194 -12.65 2.69 10.65
C LEU A 194 -11.68 3.56 9.86
N TYR A 195 -12.04 4.81 9.57
CA TYR A 195 -11.16 5.78 8.91
C TYR A 195 -9.97 6.15 9.80
N GLU A 196 -10.21 6.45 11.07
CA GLU A 196 -9.16 6.72 12.06
C GLU A 196 -8.21 5.52 12.20
N LYS A 197 -8.76 4.29 12.24
CA LYS A 197 -7.93 3.08 12.27
C LYS A 197 -7.10 2.91 11.00
N GLY A 198 -7.63 3.28 9.84
CA GLY A 198 -6.88 3.31 8.58
C GLY A 198 -5.67 4.27 8.63
N ILE A 199 -5.86 5.46 9.23
CA ILE A 199 -4.78 6.42 9.45
C ILE A 199 -3.72 5.83 10.40
N GLU A 200 -4.15 5.29 11.56
CA GLU A 200 -3.25 4.66 12.53
C GLU A 200 -2.40 3.56 11.86
N MET A 201 -3.04 2.64 11.15
CA MET A 201 -2.35 1.58 10.39
C MET A 201 -1.35 2.14 9.38
N SER A 202 -1.70 3.22 8.68
CA SER A 202 -0.79 3.87 7.72
C SER A 202 0.49 4.42 8.37
N PHE A 203 0.45 4.83 9.62
CA PHE A 203 1.64 5.24 10.37
C PHE A 203 2.45 4.04 10.90
N GLU A 204 1.80 2.93 11.24
CA GLU A 204 2.48 1.70 11.66
C GLU A 204 3.26 1.01 10.52
N GLU A 205 2.90 1.28 9.27
CA GLU A 205 3.50 0.69 8.07
C GLU A 205 4.93 1.20 7.77
N ASN A 206 5.39 2.27 8.43
CA ASN A 206 6.61 3.02 8.10
C ASN A 206 7.66 3.04 9.20
#